data_d98053c055873b6f75b3d9eba0ac1ac3
#
_entry.id   d98053c055873b6f75b3d9eba0ac1ac3
#
_cell.length_a   1.000
_cell.length_b   1.000
_cell.length_c   1.000
_cell.angle_alpha   90.00
_cell.angle_beta   90.00
_cell.angle_gamma   90.00
#
_symmetry.space_group_name_H-M   'P 1'
#
loop_
_entity.id
_entity.type
_entity.pdbx_description
1 polymer ?
#
loop_
_entity_poly.entity_id
_entity_poly.type
_entity_poly.pdbx_seq_one_letter_code
_entity_poly.pdbx_strand_id
1 'polypeptide(L)'
;MKTQTKKLTVSNPLKVERIFKFNMRSILLAFAFMLVSISGFAHCDSYDGPVIKDALKALDQNNVQLVLKWIEPQQEKEIIPLFHKTYSLKNEDKEVYAIVEKHFLETLVRLHREMESASFTGLKPAGSMTPLVEMADNSIAENDVEKVIKTVTNNLEQVLRERYATVAKLNKTKDNSVEQGREYVHAYVQYTHTLEALEHILHGDISH
;
A
#
# COMPACT_ATOMS: atom_id res chain seq x y z
N MET A 1 -42.02 33.28 66.63
CA MET A 1 -41.24 32.27 65.90
C MET A 1 -41.18 32.71 64.43
N LYS A 2 -40.02 33.24 64.01
CA LYS A 2 -39.81 33.66 62.61
C LYS A 2 -39.07 32.56 61.87
N THR A 3 -39.72 31.93 60.92
CA THR A 3 -39.13 30.91 60.07
C THR A 3 -38.37 31.58 58.92
N GLN A 4 -37.06 31.42 58.90
CA GLN A 4 -36.22 31.92 57.83
C GLN A 4 -36.16 30.85 56.70
N THR A 5 -36.72 31.20 55.53
CA THR A 5 -36.57 30.40 54.30
C THR A 5 -35.23 30.75 53.63
N LYS A 6 -34.30 29.76 53.60
CA LYS A 6 -33.02 29.86 52.94
C LYS A 6 -33.21 29.71 51.42
N LYS A 7 -33.00 30.76 50.63
CA LYS A 7 -32.93 30.72 49.17
C LYS A 7 -31.69 29.96 48.77
N LEU A 8 -31.90 28.82 48.10
CA LEU A 8 -30.86 28.10 47.34
C LEU A 8 -30.56 28.89 46.08
N THR A 9 -29.35 29.43 45.99
CA THR A 9 -28.81 30.01 44.76
C THR A 9 -28.44 28.88 43.80
N VAL A 10 -29.15 28.86 42.66
CA VAL A 10 -28.83 28.00 41.56
C VAL A 10 -27.52 28.46 40.93
N SER A 11 -26.51 27.65 41.03
CA SER A 11 -25.23 27.85 40.39
C SER A 11 -25.33 27.78 38.87
N ASN A 12 -24.68 28.74 38.21
CA ASN A 12 -24.55 28.92 36.77
C ASN A 12 -24.35 27.59 35.99
N PRO A 13 -25.00 27.44 34.82
CA PRO A 13 -24.63 26.41 33.87
C PRO A 13 -23.28 26.79 33.27
N LEU A 14 -22.25 26.09 33.73
CA LEU A 14 -20.88 26.20 33.25
C LEU A 14 -20.81 25.82 31.76
N LYS A 15 -20.39 26.78 30.94
CA LYS A 15 -19.42 26.65 29.83
C LYS A 15 -19.10 25.20 29.37
N VAL A 16 -20.03 24.57 28.67
CA VAL A 16 -19.74 23.35 27.88
C VAL A 16 -19.54 23.67 26.39
N GLU A 17 -19.63 24.94 25.97
CA GLU A 17 -19.57 25.31 24.55
C GLU A 17 -18.16 25.57 23.98
N ARG A 18 -17.10 25.10 24.60
CA ARG A 18 -15.77 25.41 24.10
C ARG A 18 -14.94 24.21 23.62
N ILE A 19 -15.49 23.05 23.41
CA ILE A 19 -14.69 21.85 23.06
C ILE A 19 -14.88 21.41 21.58
N PHE A 20 -15.78 21.96 20.79
CA PHE A 20 -15.99 21.48 19.41
C PHE A 20 -15.96 22.57 18.34
N LYS A 21 -14.96 23.45 18.36
CA LYS A 21 -14.54 24.10 17.12
C LYS A 21 -13.43 23.27 16.48
N PHE A 22 -13.74 22.06 16.09
CA PHE A 22 -12.92 21.33 15.13
C PHE A 22 -12.96 22.13 13.82
N ASN A 23 -11.83 22.73 13.46
CA ASN A 23 -11.71 23.43 12.19
C ASN A 23 -12.04 22.45 11.08
N MET A 24 -13.09 22.72 10.31
CA MET A 24 -13.50 21.91 9.14
C MET A 24 -12.32 21.70 8.18
N ARG A 25 -11.34 22.62 8.15
CA ARG A 25 -10.06 22.47 7.45
C ARG A 25 -9.18 21.35 8.03
N SER A 26 -9.17 21.15 9.34
CA SER A 26 -8.40 20.07 9.98
C SER A 26 -9.05 18.70 9.75
N ILE A 27 -10.38 18.64 9.69
CA ILE A 27 -11.12 17.41 9.34
C ILE A 27 -10.90 17.06 7.87
N LEU A 28 -10.94 18.05 6.96
CA LEU A 28 -10.64 17.86 5.53
C LEU A 28 -9.17 17.43 5.30
N LEU A 29 -8.22 17.99 6.04
CA LEU A 29 -6.81 17.57 5.99
C LEU A 29 -6.60 16.16 6.55
N ALA A 30 -7.26 15.80 7.66
CA ALA A 30 -7.22 14.45 8.22
C ALA A 30 -7.87 13.42 7.27
N PHE A 31 -8.97 13.80 6.61
CA PHE A 31 -9.64 12.96 5.61
C PHE A 31 -8.81 12.83 4.32
N ALA A 32 -8.14 13.89 3.87
CA ALA A 32 -7.20 13.85 2.75
C ALA A 32 -5.97 13.00 3.07
N PHE A 33 -5.50 13.01 4.32
CA PHE A 33 -4.39 12.16 4.77
C PHE A 33 -4.79 10.67 4.86
N MET A 34 -6.05 10.39 5.17
CA MET A 34 -6.60 9.01 5.20
C MET A 34 -6.78 8.40 3.80
N LEU A 35 -6.88 9.24 2.75
CA LEU A 35 -7.00 8.80 1.35
C LEU A 35 -5.65 8.51 0.67
N VAL A 36 -4.52 8.85 1.29
CA VAL A 36 -3.17 8.64 0.73
C VAL A 36 -2.56 7.28 1.10
N SER A 37 -3.20 6.54 1.98
CA SER A 37 -2.64 5.28 2.49
C SER A 37 -3.32 4.11 1.84
N ILE A 38 -2.93 3.63 0.70
CA ILE A 38 -2.91 2.21 0.29
C ILE A 38 -2.57 2.14 -1.21
N SER A 39 -1.35 2.51 -1.56
CA SER A 39 -0.78 2.17 -2.87
C SER A 39 0.33 1.11 -2.73
N GLY A 40 0.19 0.21 -1.78
CA GLY A 40 1.10 -0.90 -1.61
C GLY A 40 0.50 -2.18 -2.21
N PHE A 41 1.20 -2.79 -3.16
CA PHE A 41 0.96 -4.14 -3.67
C PHE A 41 -0.12 -4.32 -4.75
N ALA A 42 -0.06 -3.53 -5.83
CA ALA A 42 -0.86 -3.76 -7.03
C ALA A 42 -0.27 -4.86 -7.96
N HIS A 43 0.89 -5.43 -7.63
CA HIS A 43 1.63 -6.35 -8.48
C HIS A 43 0.87 -7.66 -8.77
N CYS A 44 0.48 -8.39 -7.72
CA CYS A 44 -0.24 -9.65 -7.87
C CYS A 44 -1.72 -9.46 -8.25
N ASP A 45 -2.30 -8.28 -7.92
CA ASP A 45 -3.71 -7.95 -8.17
C ASP A 45 -3.94 -7.32 -9.55
N SER A 46 -2.88 -7.02 -10.32
CA SER A 46 -2.98 -6.37 -11.63
C SER A 46 -3.28 -7.37 -12.74
N TYR A 47 -4.07 -6.95 -13.75
CA TYR A 47 -4.34 -7.77 -14.93
C TYR A 47 -3.09 -8.17 -15.73
N ASP A 48 -2.01 -7.43 -15.60
CA ASP A 48 -0.69 -7.73 -16.16
C ASP A 48 0.29 -8.32 -15.14
N GLY A 49 -0.19 -8.64 -13.93
CA GLY A 49 0.59 -9.28 -12.89
C GLY A 49 0.79 -10.79 -13.11
N PRO A 50 1.74 -11.41 -12.40
CA PRO A 50 2.12 -12.81 -12.62
C PRO A 50 1.00 -13.80 -12.27
N VAL A 51 0.21 -13.54 -11.24
CA VAL A 51 -0.92 -14.41 -10.83
C VAL A 51 -1.98 -14.49 -11.94
N ILE A 52 -2.36 -13.34 -12.49
CA ILE A 52 -3.36 -13.25 -13.55
C ILE A 52 -2.83 -13.82 -14.88
N LYS A 53 -1.57 -13.54 -15.24
CA LYS A 53 -0.94 -14.14 -16.42
C LYS A 53 -0.96 -15.67 -16.36
N ASP A 54 -0.60 -16.25 -15.22
CA ASP A 54 -0.65 -17.69 -15.04
C ASP A 54 -2.09 -18.23 -15.03
N ALA A 55 -3.05 -17.49 -14.47
CA ALA A 55 -4.45 -17.86 -14.49
C ALA A 55 -5.03 -17.92 -15.91
N LEU A 56 -4.77 -16.89 -16.71
CA LEU A 56 -5.20 -16.85 -18.12
C LEU A 56 -4.54 -17.95 -18.95
N LYS A 57 -3.24 -18.18 -18.74
CA LYS A 57 -2.51 -19.29 -19.36
C LYS A 57 -3.08 -20.65 -18.93
N ALA A 58 -3.44 -20.80 -17.66
CA ALA A 58 -4.08 -22.02 -17.16
C ALA A 58 -5.41 -22.30 -17.85
N LEU A 59 -6.26 -21.28 -18.00
CA LEU A 59 -7.53 -21.36 -18.73
C LEU A 59 -7.32 -21.62 -20.23
N ASP A 60 -6.25 -21.08 -20.83
CA ASP A 60 -5.94 -21.35 -22.23
C ASP A 60 -5.53 -22.80 -22.46
N GLN A 61 -4.69 -23.34 -21.58
CA GLN A 61 -4.12 -24.68 -21.67
C GLN A 61 -4.94 -25.79 -21.00
N ASN A 62 -6.07 -25.44 -20.35
CA ASN A 62 -6.84 -26.36 -19.48
C ASN A 62 -5.94 -27.02 -18.42
N ASN A 63 -5.08 -26.24 -17.78
CA ASN A 63 -4.12 -26.75 -16.83
C ASN A 63 -4.17 -25.98 -15.50
N VAL A 64 -4.97 -26.47 -14.56
CA VAL A 64 -5.14 -25.87 -13.23
C VAL A 64 -3.84 -25.84 -12.41
N GLN A 65 -2.88 -26.73 -12.67
CA GLN A 65 -1.62 -26.81 -11.93
C GLN A 65 -0.82 -25.50 -11.98
N LEU A 66 -0.99 -24.71 -13.04
CA LEU A 66 -0.28 -23.44 -13.20
C LEU A 66 -0.65 -22.39 -12.15
N VAL A 67 -1.83 -22.50 -11.54
CA VAL A 67 -2.31 -21.55 -10.54
C VAL A 67 -2.15 -22.04 -9.10
N LEU A 68 -1.96 -23.35 -8.86
CA LEU A 68 -1.90 -23.89 -7.50
C LEU A 68 -0.69 -23.40 -6.71
N LYS A 69 0.40 -23.05 -7.37
CA LYS A 69 1.58 -22.46 -6.71
C LYS A 69 1.34 -21.07 -6.09
N TRP A 70 0.22 -20.41 -6.44
CA TRP A 70 -0.15 -19.08 -5.95
C TRP A 70 -1.06 -19.12 -4.72
N ILE A 71 -1.41 -20.30 -4.23
CA ILE A 71 -2.34 -20.49 -3.11
C ILE A 71 -1.87 -21.60 -2.17
N GLU A 72 -2.43 -21.62 -0.96
CA GLU A 72 -2.19 -22.68 -0.01
C GLU A 72 -2.95 -23.99 -0.37
N PRO A 73 -2.41 -25.19 -0.02
CA PRO A 73 -3.05 -26.47 -0.35
C PRO A 73 -4.50 -26.61 0.13
N GLN A 74 -4.84 -26.01 1.29
CA GLN A 74 -6.21 -26.06 1.83
C GLN A 74 -7.20 -25.23 1.00
N GLN A 75 -6.72 -24.30 0.16
CA GLN A 75 -7.54 -23.44 -0.70
C GLN A 75 -7.83 -24.09 -2.07
N GLU A 76 -7.11 -25.16 -2.42
CA GLU A 76 -7.31 -25.89 -3.68
C GLU A 76 -8.75 -26.40 -3.85
N LYS A 77 -9.41 -26.79 -2.76
CA LYS A 77 -10.82 -27.23 -2.75
C LYS A 77 -11.81 -26.18 -3.25
N GLU A 78 -11.45 -24.89 -3.16
CA GLU A 78 -12.26 -23.78 -3.67
C GLU A 78 -11.91 -23.47 -5.12
N ILE A 79 -10.62 -23.39 -5.45
CA ILE A 79 -10.20 -22.89 -6.77
C ILE A 79 -10.30 -23.94 -7.87
N ILE A 80 -10.04 -25.25 -7.60
CA ILE A 80 -10.07 -26.30 -8.62
C ILE A 80 -11.47 -26.48 -9.24
N PRO A 81 -12.56 -26.60 -8.46
CA PRO A 81 -13.90 -26.69 -9.03
C PRO A 81 -14.29 -25.44 -9.82
N LEU A 82 -13.92 -24.26 -9.33
CA LEU A 82 -14.18 -22.98 -10.00
C LEU A 82 -13.43 -22.89 -11.33
N PHE A 83 -12.15 -23.28 -11.37
CA PHE A 83 -11.37 -23.37 -12.60
C PHE A 83 -12.06 -24.26 -13.66
N HIS A 84 -12.42 -25.47 -13.30
CA HIS A 84 -13.08 -26.41 -14.24
C HIS A 84 -14.43 -25.86 -14.73
N LYS A 85 -15.19 -25.21 -13.85
CA LYS A 85 -16.44 -24.57 -14.23
C LYS A 85 -16.19 -23.41 -15.21
N THR A 86 -15.21 -22.57 -14.92
CA THR A 86 -14.84 -21.44 -15.80
C THR A 86 -14.40 -21.96 -17.16
N TYR A 87 -13.50 -22.96 -17.18
CA TYR A 87 -13.02 -23.54 -18.42
C TYR A 87 -14.16 -24.17 -19.25
N SER A 88 -15.11 -24.86 -18.62
CA SER A 88 -16.24 -25.46 -19.33
C SER A 88 -17.13 -24.48 -20.07
N LEU A 89 -17.10 -23.21 -19.67
CA LEU A 89 -17.88 -22.12 -20.28
C LEU A 89 -17.10 -21.31 -21.32
N LYS A 90 -15.83 -21.65 -21.58
CA LYS A 90 -14.94 -20.85 -22.45
C LYS A 90 -15.47 -20.64 -23.88
N ASN A 91 -16.21 -21.62 -24.41
CA ASN A 91 -16.76 -21.58 -25.76
C ASN A 91 -18.27 -21.32 -25.82
N GLU A 92 -18.87 -20.98 -24.68
CA GLU A 92 -20.28 -20.62 -24.56
C GLU A 92 -20.51 -19.13 -24.79
N ASP A 93 -21.58 -18.58 -24.23
CA ASP A 93 -21.86 -17.14 -24.32
C ASP A 93 -20.71 -16.28 -23.76
N LYS A 94 -20.23 -15.32 -24.57
CA LYS A 94 -19.05 -14.51 -24.22
C LYS A 94 -19.27 -13.61 -23.01
N GLU A 95 -20.50 -13.12 -22.82
CA GLU A 95 -20.81 -12.23 -21.67
C GLU A 95 -20.83 -13.07 -20.38
N VAL A 96 -21.43 -14.25 -20.44
CA VAL A 96 -21.43 -15.20 -19.31
C VAL A 96 -20.00 -15.66 -18.99
N TYR A 97 -19.20 -16.00 -20.01
CA TYR A 97 -17.79 -16.37 -19.81
C TYR A 97 -17.01 -15.25 -19.13
N ALA A 98 -17.12 -14.01 -19.60
CA ALA A 98 -16.42 -12.89 -19.02
C ALA A 98 -16.73 -12.68 -17.53
N ILE A 99 -17.99 -12.90 -17.12
CA ILE A 99 -18.40 -12.80 -15.71
C ILE A 99 -17.75 -13.91 -14.88
N VAL A 100 -17.77 -15.14 -15.37
CA VAL A 100 -17.23 -16.31 -14.65
C VAL A 100 -15.69 -16.28 -14.63
N GLU A 101 -15.05 -15.88 -15.73
CA GLU A 101 -13.60 -15.65 -15.79
C GLU A 101 -13.17 -14.61 -14.75
N LYS A 102 -13.84 -13.47 -14.73
CA LYS A 102 -13.55 -12.43 -13.72
C LYS A 102 -13.71 -12.96 -12.31
N HIS A 103 -14.77 -13.72 -12.03
CA HIS A 103 -14.98 -14.31 -10.71
C HIS A 103 -13.87 -15.30 -10.34
N PHE A 104 -13.39 -16.11 -11.28
CA PHE A 104 -12.26 -16.99 -11.08
C PHE A 104 -10.98 -16.21 -10.77
N LEU A 105 -10.67 -15.18 -11.55
CA LEU A 105 -9.48 -14.34 -11.34
C LEU A 105 -9.51 -13.63 -9.97
N GLU A 106 -10.65 -13.04 -9.62
CA GLU A 106 -10.85 -12.37 -8.31
C GLU A 106 -10.72 -13.36 -7.15
N THR A 107 -11.25 -14.58 -7.30
CA THR A 107 -11.15 -15.63 -6.27
C THR A 107 -9.71 -16.07 -6.09
N LEU A 108 -8.98 -16.33 -7.18
CA LEU A 108 -7.58 -16.73 -7.13
C LEU A 108 -6.72 -15.67 -6.45
N VAL A 109 -6.87 -14.40 -6.84
CA VAL A 109 -6.11 -13.31 -6.25
C VAL A 109 -6.47 -13.09 -4.78
N ARG A 110 -7.74 -13.22 -4.41
CA ARG A 110 -8.16 -13.17 -3.00
C ARG A 110 -7.47 -14.24 -2.16
N LEU A 111 -7.48 -15.49 -2.63
CA LEU A 111 -6.82 -16.61 -1.95
C LEU A 111 -5.31 -16.40 -1.84
N HIS A 112 -4.68 -15.89 -2.89
CA HIS A 112 -3.26 -15.52 -2.88
C HIS A 112 -2.96 -14.43 -1.85
N ARG A 113 -3.79 -13.39 -1.78
CA ARG A 113 -3.63 -12.30 -0.78
C ARG A 113 -3.82 -12.79 0.67
N GLU A 114 -4.72 -13.74 0.90
CA GLU A 114 -4.88 -14.38 2.20
C GLU A 114 -3.58 -15.07 2.66
N MET A 115 -2.86 -15.74 1.76
CA MET A 115 -1.56 -16.35 2.04
C MET A 115 -0.52 -15.31 2.47
N GLU A 116 -0.56 -14.11 1.91
CA GLU A 116 0.31 -12.99 2.27
C GLU A 116 -0.16 -12.21 3.52
N SER A 117 -1.24 -12.65 4.18
CA SER A 117 -1.91 -11.89 5.27
C SER A 117 -2.33 -10.48 4.84
N ALA A 118 -2.63 -10.30 3.56
CA ALA A 118 -2.97 -9.02 2.96
C ALA A 118 -4.42 -8.96 2.48
N SER A 119 -5.04 -7.77 2.57
CA SER A 119 -6.42 -7.58 2.14
C SER A 119 -6.55 -7.55 0.61
N PHE A 120 -7.51 -8.29 0.05
CA PHE A 120 -7.92 -8.14 -1.34
C PHE A 120 -8.85 -6.94 -1.51
N THR A 121 -8.50 -6.02 -2.39
CA THR A 121 -9.25 -4.78 -2.67
C THR A 121 -9.77 -4.69 -4.11
N GLY A 122 -9.89 -5.85 -4.77
CA GLY A 122 -10.28 -5.96 -6.17
C GLY A 122 -9.09 -5.98 -7.14
N LEU A 123 -9.34 -6.50 -8.36
CA LEU A 123 -8.35 -6.50 -9.43
C LEU A 123 -8.01 -5.06 -9.87
N LYS A 124 -6.75 -4.82 -10.20
CA LYS A 124 -6.24 -3.52 -10.64
C LYS A 124 -6.07 -3.52 -12.16
N PRO A 125 -6.25 -2.37 -12.80
CA PRO A 125 -5.97 -2.24 -14.23
C PRO A 125 -4.53 -2.63 -14.58
N ALA A 126 -4.31 -3.11 -15.80
CA ALA A 126 -2.95 -3.26 -16.35
C ALA A 126 -2.19 -1.92 -16.27
N GLY A 127 -0.87 -1.98 -16.02
CA GLY A 127 -0.04 -0.79 -15.81
C GLY A 127 -0.14 -0.20 -14.39
N SER A 128 -0.77 -0.89 -13.44
CA SER A 128 -0.82 -0.48 -12.03
C SER A 128 0.47 -0.79 -11.26
N MET A 129 1.38 -1.57 -11.83
CA MET A 129 2.66 -1.90 -11.21
C MET A 129 3.60 -0.70 -11.21
N THR A 130 4.44 -0.60 -10.19
CA THR A 130 5.51 0.40 -10.20
C THR A 130 6.63 -0.01 -11.17
N PRO A 131 7.34 0.95 -11.80
CA PRO A 131 8.41 0.62 -12.75
C PRO A 131 9.50 -0.28 -12.16
N LEU A 132 9.77 -0.17 -10.86
CA LEU A 132 10.79 -0.99 -10.20
C LEU A 132 10.33 -2.44 -10.03
N VAL A 133 9.04 -2.66 -9.74
CA VAL A 133 8.45 -4.01 -9.64
C VAL A 133 8.37 -4.66 -11.02
N GLU A 134 7.95 -3.94 -12.06
CA GLU A 134 7.99 -4.43 -13.43
C GLU A 134 9.43 -4.81 -13.87
N MET A 135 10.42 -4.00 -13.47
CA MET A 135 11.83 -4.30 -13.72
C MET A 135 12.29 -5.57 -12.98
N ALA A 136 11.79 -5.82 -11.77
CA ALA A 136 12.09 -7.05 -11.03
C ALA A 136 11.52 -8.28 -11.73
N ASP A 137 10.26 -8.25 -12.21
CA ASP A 137 9.66 -9.34 -13.00
C ASP A 137 10.47 -9.64 -14.27
N ASN A 138 10.84 -8.59 -15.01
CA ASN A 138 11.65 -8.73 -16.21
C ASN A 138 13.03 -9.33 -15.91
N SER A 139 13.66 -8.93 -14.81
CA SER A 139 14.96 -9.47 -14.39
C SER A 139 14.91 -10.98 -14.09
N ILE A 140 13.81 -11.45 -13.52
CA ILE A 140 13.58 -12.88 -13.27
C ILE A 140 13.36 -13.62 -14.60
N ALA A 141 12.55 -13.05 -15.50
CA ALA A 141 12.27 -13.64 -16.80
C ALA A 141 13.52 -13.72 -17.70
N GLU A 142 14.37 -12.71 -17.66
CA GLU A 142 15.62 -12.60 -18.44
C GLU A 142 16.82 -13.28 -17.74
N ASN A 143 16.65 -13.68 -16.47
CA ASN A 143 17.73 -14.17 -15.59
C ASN A 143 18.91 -13.20 -15.51
N ASP A 144 18.61 -11.89 -15.45
CA ASP A 144 19.57 -10.79 -15.37
C ASP A 144 19.10 -9.72 -14.36
N VAL A 145 19.84 -9.55 -13.27
CA VAL A 145 19.55 -8.59 -12.20
C VAL A 145 20.29 -7.26 -12.34
N GLU A 146 21.26 -7.17 -13.26
CA GLU A 146 22.19 -6.02 -13.34
C GLU A 146 21.46 -4.68 -13.56
N LYS A 147 20.41 -4.68 -14.37
CA LYS A 147 19.60 -3.48 -14.62
C LYS A 147 18.88 -3.01 -13.36
N VAL A 148 18.37 -3.94 -12.55
CA VAL A 148 17.70 -3.64 -11.26
C VAL A 148 18.73 -3.02 -10.31
N ILE A 149 19.86 -3.69 -10.11
CA ILE A 149 20.95 -3.22 -9.23
C ILE A 149 21.38 -1.81 -9.61
N LYS A 150 21.70 -1.59 -10.89
CA LYS A 150 22.12 -0.28 -11.39
C LYS A 150 21.08 0.80 -11.15
N THR A 151 19.82 0.51 -11.42
CA THR A 151 18.73 1.49 -11.26
C THR A 151 18.53 1.84 -9.80
N VAL A 152 18.45 0.83 -8.91
CA VAL A 152 18.26 1.05 -7.47
C VAL A 152 19.44 1.83 -6.88
N THR A 153 20.70 1.43 -7.23
CA THR A 153 21.89 2.08 -6.73
C THR A 153 21.97 3.55 -7.18
N ASN A 154 21.71 3.84 -8.45
CA ASN A 154 21.73 5.21 -8.96
C ASN A 154 20.66 6.09 -8.30
N ASN A 155 19.43 5.58 -8.17
CA ASN A 155 18.33 6.32 -7.53
C ASN A 155 18.64 6.58 -6.06
N LEU A 156 19.18 5.59 -5.36
CA LEU A 156 19.58 5.73 -3.96
C LEU A 156 20.70 6.76 -3.80
N GLU A 157 21.73 6.68 -4.62
CA GLU A 157 22.83 7.65 -4.62
C GLU A 157 22.31 9.07 -4.82
N GLN A 158 21.43 9.27 -5.80
CA GLN A 158 20.82 10.59 -6.06
C GLN A 158 20.07 11.11 -4.83
N VAL A 159 19.19 10.32 -4.24
CA VAL A 159 18.39 10.70 -3.06
C VAL A 159 19.29 11.07 -1.88
N LEU A 160 20.34 10.28 -1.62
CA LEU A 160 21.25 10.54 -0.51
C LEU A 160 22.05 11.83 -0.74
N ARG A 161 22.55 12.06 -1.96
CA ARG A 161 23.27 13.28 -2.32
C ARG A 161 22.40 14.53 -2.18
N GLU A 162 21.16 14.50 -2.67
CA GLU A 162 20.23 15.62 -2.61
C GLU A 162 19.87 15.96 -1.15
N ARG A 163 19.53 14.96 -0.34
CA ARG A 163 19.20 15.16 1.08
C ARG A 163 20.39 15.67 1.87
N TYR A 164 21.57 15.08 1.67
CA TYR A 164 22.81 15.57 2.30
C TYR A 164 23.14 17.01 1.91
N ALA A 165 23.05 17.37 0.63
CA ALA A 165 23.31 18.74 0.16
C ALA A 165 22.38 19.75 0.81
N THR A 166 21.09 19.39 0.98
CA THR A 166 20.12 20.24 1.67
C THR A 166 20.50 20.46 3.13
N VAL A 167 20.80 19.40 3.87
CA VAL A 167 21.24 19.48 5.28
C VAL A 167 22.53 20.29 5.40
N ALA A 168 23.53 20.00 4.55
CA ALA A 168 24.81 20.71 4.59
C ALA A 168 24.70 22.22 4.29
N LYS A 169 23.76 22.59 3.41
CA LYS A 169 23.44 23.99 3.13
C LYS A 169 22.82 24.67 4.36
N LEU A 170 21.77 24.06 4.93
CA LEU A 170 21.03 24.62 6.06
C LEU A 170 21.86 24.63 7.37
N ASN A 171 22.80 23.68 7.52
CA ASN A 171 23.69 23.65 8.67
C ASN A 171 24.54 24.91 8.83
N LYS A 172 24.81 25.65 7.73
CA LYS A 172 25.58 26.89 7.76
C LYS A 172 24.83 28.10 8.39
N THR A 173 23.49 28.02 8.41
CA THR A 173 22.60 29.10 8.81
C THR A 173 21.65 28.74 9.96
N LYS A 174 21.74 27.52 10.49
CA LYS A 174 20.80 26.97 11.48
C LYS A 174 20.71 27.76 12.77
N ASP A 175 21.77 28.47 13.13
CA ASP A 175 21.87 29.22 14.38
C ASP A 175 21.56 30.75 14.20
N ASN A 176 21.22 31.17 12.96
CA ASN A 176 20.93 32.60 12.69
C ASN A 176 19.53 33.01 13.17
N SER A 177 18.54 32.07 13.11
CA SER A 177 17.19 32.29 13.66
C SER A 177 16.53 30.96 14.03
N VAL A 178 15.48 31.05 14.84
CA VAL A 178 14.66 29.85 15.20
C VAL A 178 14.03 29.22 13.97
N GLU A 179 13.59 30.01 12.99
CA GLU A 179 12.99 29.54 11.74
C GLU A 179 14.00 28.74 10.93
N GLN A 180 15.20 29.25 10.72
CA GLN A 180 16.29 28.58 10.00
C GLN A 180 16.74 27.31 10.73
N GLY A 181 16.77 27.34 12.07
CA GLY A 181 17.02 26.14 12.89
C GLY A 181 15.97 25.05 12.68
N ARG A 182 14.69 25.41 12.59
CA ARG A 182 13.60 24.44 12.31
C ARG A 182 13.69 23.85 10.90
N GLU A 183 14.04 24.66 9.89
CA GLU A 183 14.27 24.17 8.53
C GLU A 183 15.42 23.15 8.49
N TYR A 184 16.52 23.46 9.18
CA TYR A 184 17.64 22.53 9.32
C TYR A 184 17.21 21.22 9.99
N VAL A 185 16.52 21.27 11.13
CA VAL A 185 16.06 20.06 11.85
C VAL A 185 15.17 19.22 10.97
N HIS A 186 14.24 19.82 10.22
CA HIS A 186 13.37 19.09 9.30
C HIS A 186 14.18 18.34 8.22
N ALA A 187 15.14 19.02 7.58
CA ALA A 187 16.00 18.39 6.57
C ALA A 187 16.91 17.31 7.17
N TYR A 188 17.46 17.57 8.36
CA TYR A 188 18.29 16.60 9.10
C TYR A 188 17.52 15.31 9.40
N VAL A 189 16.29 15.42 9.91
CA VAL A 189 15.43 14.26 10.20
C VAL A 189 15.11 13.48 8.93
N GLN A 190 14.79 14.17 7.82
CA GLN A 190 14.56 13.49 6.55
C GLN A 190 15.79 12.70 6.05
N TYR A 191 16.99 13.26 6.22
CA TYR A 191 18.22 12.59 5.82
C TYR A 191 18.51 11.37 6.71
N THR A 192 18.46 11.53 8.03
CA THR A 192 18.74 10.44 8.98
C THR A 192 17.73 9.31 8.88
N HIS A 193 16.43 9.60 8.79
CA HIS A 193 15.40 8.58 8.61
C HIS A 193 15.54 7.80 7.29
N THR A 194 16.15 8.41 6.25
CA THR A 194 16.46 7.64 5.03
C THR A 194 17.51 6.57 5.30
N LEU A 195 18.54 6.90 6.07
CA LEU A 195 19.61 5.96 6.42
C LEU A 195 19.08 4.87 7.36
N GLU A 196 18.24 5.22 8.33
CA GLU A 196 17.58 4.25 9.21
C GLU A 196 16.70 3.27 8.43
N ALA A 197 15.89 3.75 7.47
CA ALA A 197 15.09 2.90 6.62
C ALA A 197 15.94 1.94 5.77
N LEU A 198 17.08 2.41 5.26
CA LEU A 198 18.04 1.57 4.55
C LEU A 198 18.67 0.52 5.47
N GLU A 199 19.01 0.90 6.69
CA GLU A 199 19.57 -0.03 7.68
C GLU A 199 18.59 -1.16 7.98
N HIS A 200 17.30 -0.85 8.17
CA HIS A 200 16.24 -1.86 8.34
C HIS A 200 16.15 -2.82 7.15
N ILE A 201 16.19 -2.29 5.91
CA ILE A 201 16.19 -3.13 4.69
C ILE A 201 17.41 -4.04 4.64
N LEU A 202 18.61 -3.53 4.95
CA LEU A 202 19.87 -4.27 4.87
C LEU A 202 20.01 -5.35 5.94
N HIS A 203 19.41 -5.16 7.12
CA HIS A 203 19.48 -6.12 8.23
C HIS A 203 18.30 -7.10 8.28
N GLY A 204 17.38 -7.03 7.32
CA GLY A 204 16.30 -8.01 7.17
C GLY A 204 15.15 -7.86 8.17
N ASP A 205 15.07 -6.74 8.89
CA ASP A 205 13.93 -6.42 9.78
C ASP A 205 12.69 -5.95 8.97
N ILE A 206 12.42 -6.62 7.86
CA ILE A 206 11.17 -6.41 7.11
C ILE A 206 10.12 -7.29 7.78
N SER A 207 9.51 -6.78 8.85
CA SER A 207 8.25 -7.34 9.36
C SER A 207 7.15 -7.05 8.34
N HIS A 208 6.61 -8.09 7.74
CA HIS A 208 5.41 -8.06 6.89
C HIS A 208 4.16 -7.86 7.75
#